data_645e263d65d3c25178d598f0724231af
#
_entry.id   645e263d65d3c25178d598f0724231af
#
_cell.length_a   1.000
_cell.length_b   1.000
_cell.length_c   1.000
_cell.angle_alpha   90.00
_cell.angle_beta   90.00
_cell.angle_gamma   90.00
#
_symmetry.space_group_name_H-M   'P 1'
#
loop_
_entity.id
_entity.type
_entity.pdbx_description
1 polymer ?
#
loop_
_entity_poly.entity_id
_entity_poly.type
_entity_poly.pdbx_seq_one_letter_code
_entity_poly.pdbx_strand_id
1 'polypeptide(L)' 'DGDIALVNFEPAEPGDIVVVTMDGLGYIKKLGDGVLLSLNKKYKPIPMKEDMRVNGKVIGILDPEWF' A
#
# COMPACT_ATOMS: atom_id res chain seq x y z
N ASP A 1 -0.83 6.07 16.14
CA ASP A 1 -0.94 7.37 16.28
C ASP A 1 0.36 8.14 16.43
N GLY A 2 0.51 9.15 15.68
CA GLY A 2 1.75 9.88 15.60
C GLY A 2 2.79 9.24 14.71
N ASP A 3 2.52 8.07 14.20
CA ASP A 3 3.43 7.46 13.25
C ASP A 3 3.27 8.13 11.90
N ILE A 4 4.40 8.45 11.29
CA ILE A 4 4.41 9.13 10.01
C ILE A 4 5.01 8.20 8.98
N ALA A 5 4.28 7.99 7.89
CA ALA A 5 4.78 7.23 6.78
C ALA A 5 5.62 8.14 5.90
N LEU A 6 6.89 7.83 5.76
CA LEU A 6 7.74 8.52 4.81
C LEU A 6 7.51 7.90 3.44
N VAL A 7 7.21 8.75 2.47
CA VAL A 7 6.84 8.30 1.14
C VAL A 7 7.88 8.74 0.14
N ASN A 8 8.26 7.82 -0.73
CA ASN A 8 9.17 8.06 -1.84
C ASN A 8 8.37 7.89 -3.12
N PHE A 9 8.59 8.79 -4.09
CA PHE A 9 7.83 8.77 -5.33
C PHE A 9 8.51 7.97 -6.45
N GLU A 10 9.51 7.19 -6.10
CA GLU A 10 10.10 6.27 -7.06
C GLU A 10 9.11 5.16 -7.41
N PRO A 11 9.25 4.56 -8.60
CA PRO A 11 8.38 3.44 -8.97
C PRO A 11 8.45 2.31 -7.95
N ALA A 12 7.30 1.80 -7.57
CA ALA A 12 7.23 0.69 -6.62
C ALA A 12 7.33 -0.64 -7.37
N GLU A 13 7.89 -1.63 -6.68
CA GLU A 13 8.05 -2.98 -7.21
C GLU A 13 7.33 -3.96 -6.29
N PRO A 14 7.02 -5.16 -6.77
CA PRO A 14 6.42 -6.19 -5.92
C PRO A 14 7.28 -6.40 -4.66
N GLY A 15 6.59 -6.43 -3.52
CA GLY A 15 7.24 -6.51 -2.22
C GLY A 15 7.32 -5.20 -1.49
N ASP A 16 7.18 -4.07 -2.18
CA ASP A 16 7.20 -2.76 -1.54
C ASP A 16 5.90 -2.45 -0.84
N ILE A 17 5.98 -1.67 0.22
CA ILE A 17 4.79 -1.11 0.87
C ILE A 17 4.45 0.18 0.17
N VAL A 18 3.20 0.36 -0.18
CA VAL A 18 2.76 1.50 -0.98
C VAL A 18 1.54 2.16 -0.36
N VAL A 19 1.38 3.44 -0.67
CA VAL A 19 0.16 4.19 -0.38
C VAL A 19 -0.68 4.17 -1.65
N VAL A 20 -1.89 3.69 -1.54
CA VAL A 20 -2.78 3.50 -2.69
C VAL A 20 -4.07 4.25 -2.45
N THR A 21 -4.59 4.90 -3.48
CA THR A 21 -5.93 5.48 -3.46
C THR A 21 -6.89 4.52 -4.14
N MET A 22 -7.94 4.14 -3.41
CA MET A 22 -9.02 3.32 -3.92
C MET A 22 -10.34 3.96 -3.50
N ASP A 23 -11.26 4.15 -4.43
CA ASP A 23 -12.56 4.75 -4.14
C ASP A 23 -12.45 6.08 -3.40
N GLY A 24 -11.44 6.86 -3.72
CA GLY A 24 -11.23 8.16 -3.10
C GLY A 24 -10.60 8.11 -1.71
N LEU A 25 -10.27 6.94 -1.20
CA LEU A 25 -9.67 6.77 0.12
C LEU A 25 -8.24 6.27 0.00
N GLY A 26 -7.40 6.68 0.96
CA GLY A 26 -6.01 6.25 1.01
C GLY A 26 -5.84 5.00 1.85
N TYR A 27 -5.07 4.06 1.35
CA TYR A 27 -4.74 2.83 2.04
C TYR A 27 -3.26 2.56 1.97
N ILE A 28 -2.74 1.85 2.96
CA ILE A 28 -1.36 1.38 2.96
C ILE A 28 -1.40 -0.12 2.76
N LYS A 29 -0.77 -0.60 1.71
CA LYS A 29 -0.80 -2.01 1.33
C LYS A 29 0.58 -2.44 0.85
N LYS A 30 0.78 -3.76 0.77
CA LYS A 30 1.98 -4.32 0.15
C LYS A 30 1.68 -4.60 -1.31
N LEU A 31 2.56 -4.15 -2.20
CA LEU A 31 2.39 -4.40 -3.62
C LEU A 31 2.78 -5.84 -3.93
N GLY A 32 1.90 -6.56 -4.59
CA GLY A 32 2.20 -7.87 -5.15
C GLY A 32 2.27 -7.80 -6.66
N ASP A 33 2.29 -8.94 -7.29
CA ASP A 33 2.31 -9.02 -8.74
C ASP A 33 0.89 -8.83 -9.27
N GLY A 34 0.56 -7.58 -9.63
CA GLY A 34 -0.78 -7.24 -10.11
C GLY A 34 -1.85 -7.22 -9.03
N VAL A 35 -1.48 -7.28 -7.76
CA VAL A 35 -2.43 -7.28 -6.65
C VAL A 35 -1.89 -6.46 -5.49
N LEU A 36 -2.80 -6.08 -4.59
CA LEU A 36 -2.45 -5.44 -3.33
C LEU A 36 -2.68 -6.42 -2.20
N LEU A 37 -1.71 -6.52 -1.31
CA LEU A 37 -1.75 -7.48 -0.21
C LEU A 37 -1.86 -6.76 1.12
N SER A 38 -2.69 -7.30 2.01
CA SER A 38 -2.75 -6.84 3.39
C SER A 38 -1.88 -7.74 4.26
N LEU A 39 -1.24 -7.18 5.28
CA LEU A 39 -0.53 -8.00 6.25
C LEU A 39 -1.51 -8.83 7.07
N ASN A 40 -2.72 -8.33 7.26
CA ASN A 40 -3.74 -9.09 7.94
C ASN A 40 -4.27 -10.16 6.99
N LYS A 41 -4.02 -11.41 7.32
CA LYS A 41 -4.39 -12.54 6.46
C LYS A 41 -5.88 -12.76 6.32
N LYS A 42 -6.69 -12.06 7.12
CA LYS A 42 -8.14 -12.11 6.96
C LYS A 42 -8.60 -11.50 5.63
N TYR A 43 -7.81 -10.61 5.06
CA TYR A 43 -8.19 -9.93 3.83
C TYR A 43 -7.54 -10.62 2.65
N LYS A 44 -8.36 -10.84 1.64
CA LYS A 44 -7.89 -11.44 0.40
C LYS A 44 -7.11 -10.43 -0.43
N PRO A 45 -6.19 -10.89 -1.29
CA PRO A 45 -5.52 -10.00 -2.22
C PRO A 45 -6.54 -9.21 -3.04
N ILE A 46 -6.21 -7.95 -3.29
CA ILE A 46 -7.07 -7.05 -4.06
C ILE A 46 -6.45 -6.88 -5.44
N PRO A 47 -7.11 -7.33 -6.52
CA PRO A 47 -6.58 -7.14 -7.86
C PRO A 47 -6.42 -5.65 -8.17
N MET A 48 -5.33 -5.27 -8.80
CA MET A 48 -5.15 -3.89 -9.24
C MET A 48 -6.13 -3.58 -10.35
N LYS A 49 -6.75 -2.40 -10.27
CA LYS A 49 -7.70 -1.93 -11.27
C LYS A 49 -7.27 -0.56 -11.76
N GLU A 50 -7.81 -0.14 -12.90
CA GLU A 50 -7.42 1.13 -13.51
C GLU A 50 -7.74 2.35 -12.65
N ASP A 51 -8.77 2.26 -11.83
CA ASP A 51 -9.16 3.37 -10.94
C ASP A 51 -8.33 3.44 -9.68
N MET A 52 -7.45 2.49 -9.45
CA MET A 52 -6.54 2.50 -8.31
C MET A 52 -5.26 3.23 -8.67
N ARG A 53 -4.74 3.96 -7.71
CA ARG A 53 -3.55 4.76 -7.96
C ARG A 53 -2.54 4.55 -6.85
N VAL A 54 -1.35 4.11 -7.24
CA VAL A 54 -0.23 4.01 -6.32
C VAL A 54 0.38 5.40 -6.19
N ASN A 55 0.26 5.99 -5.02
CA ASN A 55 0.71 7.37 -4.80
C ASN A 55 2.17 7.46 -4.40
N GLY A 56 2.73 6.40 -3.85
CA GLY A 56 4.13 6.40 -3.46
C GLY A 56 4.51 5.13 -2.74
N LYS A 57 5.82 4.95 -2.59
CA LYS A 57 6.41 3.83 -1.88
C LYS A 57 6.74 4.26 -0.46
N VAL A 58 6.36 3.48 0.52
CA VAL A 58 6.62 3.78 1.92
C VAL A 58 8.01 3.31 2.28
N ILE A 59 8.82 4.21 2.82
CA ILE A 59 10.20 3.90 3.21
C ILE A 59 10.44 4.12 4.70
N GLY A 60 9.43 4.60 5.42
CA GLY A 60 9.54 4.83 6.85
C GLY A 60 8.96 3.69 7.67
N ILE A 61 9.05 3.83 8.99
CA ILE A 61 8.52 2.85 9.92
C ILE A 61 7.01 3.02 10.03
N LEU A 62 6.30 1.91 9.96
CA LEU A 62 4.85 1.91 10.09
C LEU A 62 4.43 0.91 11.15
N ASP A 63 3.28 1.19 11.75
CA ASP A 63 2.62 0.22 12.59
C ASP A 63 2.05 -0.88 11.69
N PRO A 64 2.43 -2.14 11.90
CA PRO A 64 1.94 -3.23 11.05
C PRO A 64 0.43 -3.38 11.05
N GLU A 65 -0.26 -2.86 12.04
CA GLU A 65 -1.72 -2.93 12.07
C GLU A 65 -2.39 -2.14 10.94
N TRP A 66 -1.66 -1.26 10.32
CA TRP A 66 -2.21 -0.41 9.26
C TRP A 66 -2.32 -1.09 7.90
N PHE A 67 -1.76 -2.28 7.77
CA PHE A 67 -1.75 -2.96 6.46
C PHE A 67 -2.83 -4.01 6.37
#